data_f92f5128bf7d6b0eb1c690c8c157d579
#
_entry.id   f92f5128bf7d6b0eb1c690c8c157d579
#
_cell.length_a   1.000
_cell.length_b   1.000
_cell.length_c   1.000
_cell.angle_alpha   90.00
_cell.angle_beta   90.00
_cell.angle_gamma   90.00
#
_symmetry.space_group_name_H-M   'P 1'
#
loop_
_entity.id
_entity.type
_entity.pdbx_description
1 polymer ?
#
loop_
_entity_poly.entity_id
_entity_poly.type
_entity_poly.pdbx_seq_one_letter_code
_entity_poly.pdbx_strand_id
1 'polypeptide(L)'
;ASRFFPTFRYQAKAPTRERPKVDGVAHPTVKPLALIRWLTRLACPPGGVVLDQFAGSGTTAEACLLEGFDCVTFDNEPAHLPLIRHRITRSTGVPVPTELLP
;
A
#
# COMPACT_ATOMS: atom_id res chain seq x y z
N ALA A 1 7.61 4.90 -28.88
CA ALA A 1 7.12 5.73 -27.75
C ALA A 1 7.11 4.97 -26.43
N SER A 2 6.78 3.67 -26.45
CA SER A 2 6.70 2.88 -25.21
C SER A 2 8.03 2.79 -24.46
N ARG A 3 9.17 2.96 -25.11
CA ARG A 3 10.47 2.92 -24.44
C ARG A 3 10.70 4.08 -23.47
N PHE A 4 9.92 5.16 -23.59
CA PHE A 4 10.02 6.33 -22.72
C PHE A 4 9.01 6.29 -21.58
N PHE A 5 8.10 5.30 -21.59
CA PHE A 5 7.03 5.19 -20.60
C PHE A 5 7.06 3.79 -20.01
N PRO A 6 6.92 3.67 -18.67
CA PRO A 6 6.83 2.36 -18.06
C PRO A 6 5.61 1.62 -18.56
N THR A 7 5.72 0.30 -18.71
CA THR A 7 4.63 -0.56 -19.14
C THR A 7 4.30 -1.54 -18.02
N PHE A 8 3.02 -1.62 -17.67
CA PHE A 8 2.52 -2.55 -16.66
C PHE A 8 1.56 -3.52 -17.34
N ARG A 9 1.80 -4.82 -17.14
CA ARG A 9 0.88 -5.84 -17.64
C ARG A 9 -0.36 -5.86 -16.78
N TYR A 10 -1.52 -6.08 -17.42
CA TYR A 10 -2.76 -6.29 -16.70
C TYR A 10 -2.63 -7.51 -15.78
N GLN A 11 -3.09 -7.34 -14.55
CA GLN A 11 -3.18 -8.41 -13.57
C GLN A 11 -4.58 -8.41 -12.99
N ALA A 12 -5.28 -9.55 -13.09
CA ALA A 12 -6.60 -9.68 -12.49
C ALA A 12 -6.52 -9.59 -10.97
N LYS A 13 -5.41 -10.06 -10.39
CA LYS A 13 -5.15 -9.99 -8.96
C LYS A 13 -3.66 -9.71 -8.74
N ALA A 14 -3.34 -9.00 -7.67
CA ALA A 14 -1.96 -8.88 -7.23
C ALA A 14 -1.41 -10.27 -6.85
N PRO A 15 -0.08 -10.49 -6.98
CA PRO A 15 0.53 -11.75 -6.54
C PRO A 15 0.21 -12.07 -5.07
N THR A 16 0.17 -13.35 -4.74
CA THR A 16 -0.13 -13.79 -3.38
C THR A 16 0.76 -13.14 -2.33
N ARG A 17 2.06 -12.94 -2.65
CA ARG A 17 3.00 -12.30 -1.73
C ARG A 17 2.63 -10.86 -1.40
N GLU A 18 1.85 -10.18 -2.27
CA GLU A 18 1.41 -8.81 -2.05
C GLU A 18 0.05 -8.72 -1.37
N ARG A 19 -0.68 -9.83 -1.30
CA ARG A 19 -2.02 -9.87 -0.71
C ARG A 19 -1.94 -10.30 0.75
N PRO A 20 -2.10 -9.38 1.71
CA PRO A 20 -2.03 -9.73 3.11
C PRO A 20 -3.24 -10.53 3.55
N LYS A 21 -3.01 -11.45 4.48
CA LYS A 21 -4.07 -12.21 5.14
C LYS A 21 -3.72 -12.34 6.62
N VAL A 22 -4.59 -11.85 7.48
CA VAL A 22 -4.38 -11.88 8.93
C VAL A 22 -5.62 -12.45 9.58
N ASP A 23 -5.45 -13.51 10.38
CA ASP A 23 -6.54 -14.20 11.07
C ASP A 23 -7.70 -14.59 10.15
N GLY A 24 -7.38 -15.07 8.95
CA GLY A 24 -8.36 -15.43 7.96
C GLY A 24 -8.98 -14.28 7.20
N VAL A 25 -8.66 -13.04 7.56
CA VAL A 25 -9.19 -11.85 6.89
C VAL A 25 -8.27 -11.44 5.74
N ALA A 26 -8.84 -11.22 4.56
CA ALA A 26 -8.12 -10.74 3.40
C ALA A 26 -8.96 -9.68 2.69
N HIS A 27 -8.28 -8.74 2.00
CA HIS A 27 -8.98 -7.76 1.19
C HIS A 27 -9.31 -8.36 -0.18
N PRO A 28 -10.53 -8.20 -0.71
CA PRO A 28 -10.91 -8.80 -2.00
C PRO A 28 -10.19 -8.18 -3.20
N THR A 29 -9.76 -6.91 -3.10
CA THR A 29 -9.12 -6.21 -4.22
C THR A 29 -7.82 -5.58 -3.74
N VAL A 30 -6.69 -6.23 -4.06
CA VAL A 30 -5.36 -5.72 -3.73
C VAL A 30 -4.70 -5.21 -5.00
N LYS A 31 -4.24 -3.96 -4.98
CA LYS A 31 -3.59 -3.34 -6.13
C LYS A 31 -2.16 -3.86 -6.28
N PRO A 32 -1.65 -4.01 -7.52
CA PRO A 32 -0.25 -4.38 -7.73
C PRO A 32 0.69 -3.34 -7.15
N LEU A 33 1.64 -3.78 -6.34
CA LEU A 33 2.55 -2.88 -5.63
C LEU A 33 3.43 -2.06 -6.57
N ALA A 34 3.98 -2.69 -7.61
CA ALA A 34 4.85 -2.01 -8.57
C ALA A 34 4.15 -0.83 -9.26
N LEU A 35 2.90 -1.01 -9.64
CA LEU A 35 2.11 0.04 -10.27
C LEU A 35 1.89 1.21 -9.31
N ILE A 36 1.52 0.92 -8.07
CA ILE A 36 1.26 1.97 -7.08
C ILE A 36 2.55 2.70 -6.71
N ARG A 37 3.68 1.99 -6.61
CA ARG A 37 4.98 2.63 -6.39
C ARG A 37 5.30 3.63 -7.50
N TRP A 38 5.09 3.25 -8.76
CA TRP A 38 5.33 4.14 -9.88
C TRP A 38 4.40 5.36 -9.85
N LEU A 39 3.12 5.13 -9.56
CA LEU A 39 2.14 6.23 -9.49
C LEU A 39 2.48 7.20 -8.36
N THR A 40 2.91 6.72 -7.19
CA THR A 40 3.29 7.59 -6.09
C THR A 40 4.51 8.43 -6.44
N ARG A 41 5.52 7.86 -7.10
CA ARG A 41 6.67 8.63 -7.57
C ARG A 41 6.26 9.70 -8.58
N LEU A 42 5.32 9.38 -9.45
CA LEU A 42 4.85 10.32 -10.46
C LEU A 42 4.08 11.49 -9.84
N ALA A 43 3.22 11.20 -8.86
CA ALA A 43 2.27 12.17 -8.30
C ALA A 43 2.83 12.96 -7.12
N CYS A 44 3.78 12.41 -6.36
CA CYS A 44 4.27 13.02 -5.14
C CYS A 44 5.71 13.50 -5.29
N PRO A 45 5.98 14.80 -5.04
CA PRO A 45 7.35 15.31 -5.09
C PRO A 45 8.17 14.77 -3.91
N PRO A 46 9.52 14.75 -4.02
CA PRO A 46 10.38 14.35 -2.91
C PRO A 46 10.05 15.14 -1.63
N GLY A 47 9.95 14.44 -0.51
CA GLY A 47 9.58 15.04 0.77
C GLY A 47 8.10 15.31 0.95
N GLY A 48 7.28 14.96 -0.04
CA GLY A 48 5.83 15.16 0.04
C GLY A 48 5.12 14.11 0.90
N VAL A 49 3.83 14.33 1.09
CA VAL A 49 2.95 13.44 1.86
C VAL A 49 1.84 12.92 0.95
N VAL A 50 1.63 11.61 0.95
CA VAL A 50 0.56 10.97 0.17
C VAL A 50 -0.64 10.74 1.08
N LEU A 51 -1.83 11.11 0.61
CA LEU A 51 -3.09 10.84 1.29
C LEU A 51 -3.84 9.75 0.53
N ASP A 52 -4.22 8.68 1.22
CA ASP A 52 -5.07 7.64 0.67
C ASP A 52 -6.27 7.42 1.59
N GLN A 53 -7.44 7.85 1.15
CA GLN A 53 -8.70 7.76 1.92
C GLN A 53 -9.32 6.38 1.86
N PHE A 54 -8.81 5.51 1.00
CA PHE A 54 -9.36 4.18 0.76
C PHE A 54 -8.24 3.14 0.83
N ALA A 55 -7.60 3.08 1.99
CA ALA A 55 -6.36 2.33 2.17
C ALA A 55 -6.50 0.83 1.85
N GLY A 56 -7.66 0.25 2.14
CA GLY A 56 -7.95 -1.15 1.84
C GLY A 56 -6.95 -2.08 2.50
N SER A 57 -6.15 -2.74 1.67
CA SER A 57 -5.13 -3.69 2.14
C SER A 57 -3.79 -3.04 2.51
N GLY A 58 -3.63 -1.72 2.26
CA GLY A 58 -2.42 -1.01 2.60
C GLY A 58 -1.36 -0.94 1.50
N THR A 59 -1.72 -1.16 0.25
CA THR A 59 -0.76 -1.10 -0.87
C THR A 59 -0.11 0.28 -0.97
N THR A 60 -0.89 1.36 -0.85
CA THR A 60 -0.34 2.72 -0.92
C THR A 60 0.62 2.99 0.21
N ALA A 61 0.28 2.57 1.43
CA ALA A 61 1.17 2.73 2.59
C ALA A 61 2.50 2.01 2.37
N GLU A 62 2.46 0.76 1.91
CA GLU A 62 3.67 0.00 1.61
C GLU A 62 4.49 0.66 0.51
N ALA A 63 3.83 1.11 -0.57
CA ALA A 63 4.50 1.80 -1.67
C ALA A 63 5.22 3.07 -1.19
N CYS A 64 4.55 3.88 -0.37
CA CYS A 64 5.15 5.10 0.18
C CYS A 64 6.37 4.81 1.04
N LEU A 65 6.29 3.77 1.89
CA LEU A 65 7.43 3.38 2.71
C LEU A 65 8.63 2.96 1.87
N LEU A 66 8.39 2.19 0.81
CA LEU A 66 9.45 1.73 -0.08
C LEU A 66 10.04 2.88 -0.91
N GLU A 67 9.25 3.91 -1.21
CA GLU A 67 9.70 5.07 -2.00
C GLU A 67 10.19 6.24 -1.14
N GLY A 68 10.09 6.12 0.19
CA GLY A 68 10.57 7.18 1.09
C GLY A 68 9.63 8.34 1.27
N PHE A 69 8.33 8.17 1.03
CA PHE A 69 7.33 9.21 1.26
C PHE A 69 6.62 9.00 2.60
N ASP A 70 6.21 10.10 3.21
CA ASP A 70 5.23 10.04 4.30
C ASP A 70 3.85 9.74 3.75
N CYS A 71 3.00 9.10 4.54
CA CYS A 71 1.69 8.69 4.07
C CYS A 71 0.67 8.80 5.21
N VAL A 72 -0.50 9.32 4.87
CA VAL A 72 -1.67 9.31 5.77
C VAL A 72 -2.75 8.49 5.09
N THR A 73 -3.19 7.41 5.73
CA THR A 73 -4.17 6.50 5.13
C THR A 73 -5.34 6.29 6.07
N PHE A 74 -6.51 6.11 5.46
CA PHE A 74 -7.75 5.81 6.17
C PHE A 74 -8.47 4.64 5.52
N ASP A 75 -9.23 3.91 6.30
CA ASP A 75 -10.18 2.92 5.79
C ASP A 75 -11.37 2.86 6.74
N ASN A 76 -12.57 2.80 6.16
CA ASN A 76 -13.80 2.78 6.95
C ASN A 76 -14.14 1.39 7.49
N GLU A 77 -13.40 0.35 7.09
CA GLU A 77 -13.64 -1.01 7.56
C GLU A 77 -12.58 -1.40 8.59
N PRO A 78 -12.95 -1.50 9.88
CA PRO A 78 -11.96 -1.84 10.93
C PRO A 78 -11.26 -3.17 10.70
N ALA A 79 -11.89 -4.12 10.01
CA ALA A 79 -11.28 -5.42 9.72
C ALA A 79 -10.06 -5.31 8.80
N HIS A 80 -9.90 -4.21 8.06
CA HIS A 80 -8.76 -3.99 7.18
C HIS A 80 -7.54 -3.43 7.90
N LEU A 81 -7.70 -2.85 9.09
CA LEU A 81 -6.58 -2.27 9.83
C LEU A 81 -5.46 -3.27 10.14
N PRO A 82 -5.76 -4.50 10.56
CA PRO A 82 -4.71 -5.50 10.75
C PRO A 82 -3.93 -5.82 9.47
N LEU A 83 -4.60 -5.77 8.31
CA LEU A 83 -3.94 -6.01 7.02
C LEU A 83 -2.94 -4.90 6.73
N ILE A 84 -3.33 -3.65 6.95
CA ILE A 84 -2.47 -2.49 6.74
C ILE A 84 -1.24 -2.56 7.66
N ARG A 85 -1.46 -2.84 8.95
CA ARG A 85 -0.37 -3.00 9.91
C ARG A 85 0.59 -4.10 9.49
N HIS A 86 0.05 -5.24 9.05
CA HIS A 86 0.86 -6.37 8.63
C HIS A 86 1.78 -5.98 7.47
N ARG A 87 1.25 -5.28 6.47
CA ARG A 87 2.06 -4.84 5.33
C ARG A 87 3.12 -3.83 5.72
N ILE A 88 2.79 -2.88 6.59
CA ILE A 88 3.75 -1.89 7.07
C ILE A 88 4.86 -2.58 7.87
N THR A 89 4.50 -3.46 8.79
CA THR A 89 5.48 -4.20 9.60
C THR A 89 6.39 -5.04 8.72
N ARG A 90 5.84 -5.72 7.72
CA ARG A 90 6.61 -6.55 6.79
C ARG A 90 7.63 -5.71 6.01
N SER A 91 7.26 -4.50 5.61
CA SER A 91 8.13 -3.64 4.80
C SER A 91 9.19 -2.93 5.64
N THR A 92 8.86 -2.54 6.86
CA THR A 92 9.77 -1.77 7.72
C THR A 92 10.47 -2.59 8.77
N GLY A 93 9.92 -3.74 9.14
CA GLY A 93 10.37 -4.52 10.28
C GLY A 93 9.99 -3.91 11.64
N VAL A 94 9.23 -2.81 11.64
CA VAL A 94 8.82 -2.12 12.87
C VAL A 94 7.31 -2.23 13.04
N PRO A 95 6.82 -2.79 14.16
CA PRO A 95 5.39 -2.88 14.41
C PRO A 95 4.73 -1.51 14.52
N VAL A 96 3.54 -1.37 13.98
CA VAL A 96 2.75 -0.14 14.12
C VAL A 96 2.02 -0.19 15.46
N PRO A 97 2.20 0.82 16.32
CA PRO A 97 1.52 0.84 17.62
C PRO A 97 0.01 0.90 17.47
N THR A 98 -0.69 0.08 18.23
CA THR A 98 -2.15 0.01 18.17
C THR A 98 -2.82 1.30 18.65
N GLU A 99 -2.23 1.94 19.63
CA GLU A 99 -2.77 3.16 20.23
C GLU A 99 -2.72 4.37 19.32
N LEU A 100 -2.01 4.30 18.20
CA LEU A 100 -1.99 5.38 17.18
C LEU A 100 -3.18 5.30 16.23
N LEU A 101 -4.01 4.28 16.37
CA LEU A 101 -5.16 4.07 15.49
C LEU A 101 -6.43 4.45 16.24
N PRO A 102 -7.26 5.32 15.64
CA PRO A 102 -8.53 5.69 16.26
C PRO A 102 -9.48 4.51 16.34
#